data_0e871284c4c6c5a71f853ff8d0d8e298
#
_entry.id   0e871284c4c6c5a71f853ff8d0d8e298
#
_cell.length_a   1.000
_cell.length_b   1.000
_cell.length_c   1.000
_cell.angle_alpha   90.00
_cell.angle_beta   90.00
_cell.angle_gamma   90.00
#
_symmetry.space_group_name_H-M   'P 1'
#
loop_
_entity.id
_entity.type
_entity.pdbx_description
1 polymer ?
#
loop_
_entity_poly.entity_id
_entity_poly.type
_entity_poly.pdbx_seq_one_letter_code
_entity_poly.pdbx_strand_id
1 'polypeptide(L)'
;HWQPVEYNALHGGIERWFQPLETSFVAEPLWQRLLVMLAQRASALRGRRTWYTEAHQFRIDTAGGIGRPTPEGAHRDGVDLVAVMLLARSGVKGGETRVFDADGPGGQRFTMSEPGQTLLLDDARVIHETTPIQPLEQPAWRDTLVITWRRAGFQAADQALPDGGRSASGLIGT
;
A
#
# COMPACT_ATOMS: atom_id res chain seq x y z
N HIS A 1 -11.71 2.20 0.12
CA HIS A 1 -10.62 1.39 -0.44
C HIS A 1 -10.93 -0.09 -0.35
N TRP A 2 -10.78 -0.81 -1.44
CA TRP A 2 -10.96 -2.25 -1.54
C TRP A 2 -9.67 -2.88 -2.09
N GLN A 3 -9.28 -4.04 -1.57
CA GLN A 3 -8.10 -4.77 -2.01
C GLN A 3 -8.47 -6.24 -2.24
N PRO A 4 -8.10 -6.86 -3.39
CA PRO A 4 -8.36 -8.28 -3.67
C PRO A 4 -7.68 -9.21 -2.66
N VAL A 5 -8.30 -10.37 -2.41
CA VAL A 5 -7.77 -11.41 -1.50
C VAL A 5 -6.44 -11.98 -2.02
N GLU A 6 -6.25 -12.02 -3.34
CA GLU A 6 -5.01 -12.52 -3.95
C GLU A 6 -3.77 -11.71 -3.55
N TYR A 7 -3.93 -10.42 -3.23
CA TYR A 7 -2.83 -9.56 -2.80
C TYR A 7 -2.73 -9.43 -1.30
N ASN A 8 -3.84 -9.62 -0.59
CA ASN A 8 -3.91 -9.54 0.87
C ASN A 8 -4.84 -10.63 1.41
N ALA A 9 -4.27 -11.79 1.72
CA ALA A 9 -5.03 -12.98 2.12
C ALA A 9 -5.83 -12.81 3.43
N LEU A 10 -5.37 -11.94 4.34
CA LEU A 10 -6.02 -11.76 5.65
C LEU A 10 -7.01 -10.61 5.67
N HIS A 11 -6.79 -9.56 4.90
CA HIS A 11 -7.59 -8.32 4.93
C HIS A 11 -8.11 -7.89 3.55
N GLY A 12 -7.89 -8.67 2.51
CA GLY A 12 -8.49 -8.49 1.19
C GLY A 12 -9.97 -8.86 1.19
N GLY A 13 -10.71 -8.40 0.18
CA GLY A 13 -12.14 -8.64 0.05
C GLY A 13 -13.02 -7.83 1.02
N ILE A 14 -12.43 -6.91 1.77
CA ILE A 14 -13.14 -6.04 2.73
C ILE A 14 -13.05 -4.60 2.24
N GLU A 15 -14.20 -3.92 2.14
CA GLU A 15 -14.23 -2.49 1.87
C GLU A 15 -13.86 -1.71 3.15
N ARG A 16 -12.84 -0.86 3.04
CA ARG A 16 -12.38 -0.03 4.14
C ARG A 16 -12.72 1.43 3.87
N TRP A 17 -13.37 2.06 4.81
CA TRP A 17 -13.72 3.47 4.75
C TRP A 17 -12.69 4.30 5.49
N PHE A 18 -12.16 5.32 4.82
CA PHE A 18 -11.22 6.28 5.38
C PHE A 18 -11.87 7.65 5.45
N GLN A 19 -11.51 8.44 6.46
CA GLN A 19 -11.82 9.86 6.48
C GLN A 19 -11.15 10.53 5.28
N PRO A 20 -11.83 11.44 4.56
CA PRO A 20 -11.18 12.22 3.51
C PRO A 20 -9.96 12.98 4.05
N LEU A 21 -8.92 13.10 3.23
CA LEU A 21 -7.82 14.02 3.54
C LEU A 21 -8.36 15.45 3.65
N GLU A 22 -7.83 16.23 4.59
CA GLU A 22 -8.26 17.61 4.79
C GLU A 22 -8.06 18.43 3.51
N THR A 23 -9.06 19.24 3.18
CA THR A 23 -9.04 20.08 1.98
C THR A 23 -7.85 21.05 1.98
N SER A 24 -7.49 21.60 3.14
CA SER A 24 -6.30 22.45 3.32
C SER A 24 -5.02 21.74 2.92
N PHE A 25 -4.85 20.47 3.34
CA PHE A 25 -3.70 19.64 2.97
C PHE A 25 -3.65 19.35 1.47
N VAL A 26 -4.78 18.97 0.88
CA VAL A 26 -4.87 18.65 -0.56
C VAL A 26 -4.63 19.88 -1.44
N ALA A 27 -4.98 21.08 -0.94
CA ALA A 27 -4.77 22.36 -1.64
C ALA A 27 -3.31 22.85 -1.62
N GLU A 28 -2.45 22.26 -0.78
CA GLU A 28 -1.05 22.67 -0.67
C GLU A 28 -0.28 22.44 -1.98
N PRO A 29 0.45 23.44 -2.50
CA PRO A 29 1.24 23.29 -3.73
C PRO A 29 2.28 22.16 -3.62
N LEU A 30 2.81 21.89 -2.43
CA LEU A 30 3.75 20.81 -2.19
C LEU A 30 3.10 19.44 -2.43
N TRP A 31 1.84 19.28 -2.05
CA TRP A 31 1.08 18.06 -2.31
C TRP A 31 0.99 17.74 -3.81
N GLN A 32 0.61 18.75 -4.60
CA GLN A 32 0.52 18.63 -6.06
C GLN A 32 1.87 18.24 -6.68
N ARG A 33 2.94 18.90 -6.25
CA ARG A 33 4.31 18.62 -6.73
C ARG A 33 4.76 17.20 -6.37
N LEU A 34 4.46 16.74 -5.15
CA LEU A 34 4.77 15.39 -4.69
C LEU A 34 4.09 14.35 -5.59
N LEU A 35 2.80 14.48 -5.83
CA LEU A 35 2.04 13.57 -6.68
C LEU A 35 2.60 13.52 -8.10
N VAL A 36 2.88 14.68 -8.71
CA VAL A 36 3.45 14.76 -10.06
C VAL A 36 4.83 14.10 -10.12
N MET A 37 5.72 14.41 -9.16
CA MET A 37 7.06 13.84 -9.09
C MET A 37 7.01 12.30 -8.99
N LEU A 38 6.16 11.76 -8.15
CA LEU A 38 6.04 10.32 -7.97
C LEU A 38 5.35 9.65 -9.18
N ALA A 39 4.35 10.29 -9.78
CA ALA A 39 3.73 9.81 -11.02
C ALA A 39 4.71 9.78 -12.21
N GLN A 40 5.71 10.69 -12.24
CA GLN A 40 6.80 10.63 -13.20
C GLN A 40 7.66 9.36 -13.02
N ARG A 41 7.88 8.90 -11.79
CA ARG A 41 8.57 7.63 -11.50
C ARG A 41 7.78 6.43 -11.99
N ALA A 42 6.46 6.41 -11.73
CA ALA A 42 5.56 5.40 -12.27
C ALA A 42 5.58 5.38 -13.81
N SER A 43 5.58 6.57 -14.43
CA SER A 43 5.66 6.72 -15.88
C SER A 43 7.00 6.27 -16.46
N ALA A 44 8.10 6.45 -15.73
CA ALA A 44 9.41 5.94 -16.13
C ALA A 44 9.46 4.39 -16.15
N LEU A 45 8.73 3.74 -15.23
CA LEU A 45 8.66 2.28 -15.14
C LEU A 45 7.71 1.66 -16.17
N ARG A 46 6.59 2.32 -16.45
CA ARG A 46 5.45 1.72 -17.18
C ARG A 46 5.00 2.51 -18.41
N GLY A 47 5.74 3.56 -18.79
CA GLY A 47 5.38 4.49 -19.87
C GLY A 47 4.38 5.57 -19.43
N ARG A 48 4.36 6.68 -20.19
CA ARG A 48 3.46 7.82 -19.93
C ARG A 48 2.01 7.43 -20.17
N ARG A 49 1.15 7.69 -19.18
CA ARG A 49 -0.29 7.39 -19.24
C ARG A 49 -1.05 8.14 -18.16
N THR A 50 -2.37 8.05 -18.17
CA THR A 50 -3.20 8.43 -17.03
C THR A 50 -2.96 7.46 -15.88
N TRP A 51 -2.75 8.00 -14.69
CA TRP A 51 -2.59 7.24 -13.46
C TRP A 51 -3.78 7.44 -12.54
N TYR A 52 -4.32 6.35 -12.04
CA TYR A 52 -5.29 6.35 -10.95
C TYR A 52 -4.49 6.27 -9.65
N THR A 53 -4.63 7.31 -8.83
CA THR A 53 -3.79 7.50 -7.64
C THR A 53 -4.66 7.51 -6.40
N GLU A 54 -4.32 6.69 -5.42
CA GLU A 54 -4.91 6.70 -4.09
C GLU A 54 -3.85 7.10 -3.07
N ALA A 55 -4.25 7.86 -2.05
CA ALA A 55 -3.37 8.28 -0.97
C ALA A 55 -4.07 8.07 0.37
N HIS A 56 -3.36 7.38 1.29
CA HIS A 56 -3.87 7.06 2.61
C HIS A 56 -2.84 7.48 3.67
N GLN A 57 -3.29 8.24 4.66
CA GLN A 57 -2.51 8.51 5.85
C GLN A 57 -2.87 7.52 6.95
N PHE A 58 -1.86 6.89 7.52
CA PHE A 58 -2.03 5.94 8.63
C PHE A 58 -1.32 6.46 9.87
N ARG A 59 -2.02 6.46 10.99
CA ARG A 59 -1.42 6.51 12.32
C ARG A 59 -1.52 5.14 12.97
N ILE A 60 -0.38 4.56 13.27
CA ILE A 60 -0.30 3.32 14.06
C ILE A 60 0.20 3.73 15.45
N ASP A 61 -0.63 3.59 16.44
CA ASP A 61 -0.30 3.85 17.85
C ASP A 61 -0.05 2.55 18.62
N THR A 62 0.41 2.71 19.83
CA THR A 62 0.66 1.61 20.77
C THR A 62 -0.17 1.71 22.04
N ALA A 63 -1.30 2.41 22.01
CA ALA A 63 -2.20 2.53 23.16
C ALA A 63 -2.68 1.16 23.67
N GLY A 64 -2.87 0.21 22.76
CA GLY A 64 -3.18 -1.20 23.05
C GLY A 64 -1.96 -2.09 23.30
N GLY A 65 -0.75 -1.53 23.41
CA GLY A 65 0.52 -2.27 23.66
C GLY A 65 1.40 -2.39 22.42
N ILE A 66 0.99 -3.10 21.39
CA ILE A 66 1.78 -3.31 20.15
C ILE A 66 0.99 -2.76 18.96
N GLY A 67 1.61 -1.81 18.24
CA GLY A 67 1.10 -1.34 16.96
C GLY A 67 1.53 -2.25 15.81
N ARG A 68 0.64 -2.52 14.85
CA ARG A 68 0.89 -3.41 13.69
C ARG A 68 0.66 -2.66 12.39
N PRO A 69 1.73 -2.13 11.76
CA PRO A 69 1.62 -1.41 10.48
C PRO A 69 1.08 -2.28 9.34
N THR A 70 1.54 -3.54 9.28
CA THR A 70 1.06 -4.56 8.31
C THR A 70 0.61 -5.80 9.09
N PRO A 71 -0.62 -5.80 9.62
CA PRO A 71 -1.11 -6.91 10.44
C PRO A 71 -1.20 -8.23 9.68
N GLU A 72 -1.32 -8.18 8.36
CA GLU A 72 -1.31 -9.30 7.42
C GLU A 72 0.08 -9.90 7.19
N GLY A 73 1.16 -9.22 7.60
CA GLY A 73 2.52 -9.61 7.27
C GLY A 73 2.95 -9.16 5.87
N ALA A 74 3.85 -9.91 5.26
CA ALA A 74 4.38 -9.61 3.94
C ALA A 74 3.32 -9.79 2.85
N HIS A 75 3.12 -8.75 2.03
CA HIS A 75 2.06 -8.68 1.03
C HIS A 75 2.46 -7.84 -0.19
N ARG A 76 1.59 -7.80 -1.17
CA ARG A 76 1.58 -6.87 -2.31
C ARG A 76 0.29 -6.06 -2.28
N ASP A 77 0.32 -4.86 -2.83
CA ASP A 77 -0.88 -4.01 -2.90
C ASP A 77 -1.72 -4.24 -4.16
N GLY A 78 -1.20 -4.94 -5.16
CA GLY A 78 -1.87 -5.18 -6.44
C GLY A 78 -1.95 -3.93 -7.32
N VAL A 79 -0.90 -3.12 -7.27
CA VAL A 79 -0.80 -1.85 -8.00
C VAL A 79 0.46 -1.82 -8.88
N ASP A 80 0.73 -0.72 -9.58
CA ASP A 80 1.95 -0.57 -10.39
C ASP A 80 3.12 -0.03 -9.59
N LEU A 81 2.87 0.97 -8.74
CA LEU A 81 3.87 1.59 -7.88
C LEU A 81 3.26 1.91 -6.51
N VAL A 82 4.04 1.70 -5.47
CA VAL A 82 3.74 2.12 -4.10
C VAL A 82 4.81 3.09 -3.62
N ALA A 83 4.39 4.17 -2.99
CA ALA A 83 5.27 5.03 -2.20
C ALA A 83 4.84 4.98 -0.74
N VAL A 84 5.74 4.61 0.16
CA VAL A 84 5.54 4.67 1.60
C VAL A 84 6.45 5.75 2.16
N MET A 85 5.87 6.85 2.64
CA MET A 85 6.60 7.97 3.23
C MET A 85 6.40 7.98 4.74
N LEU A 86 7.49 8.02 5.49
CA LEU A 86 7.42 8.29 6.91
C LEU A 86 7.12 9.78 7.14
N LEU A 87 6.00 10.08 7.78
CA LEU A 87 5.66 11.44 8.17
C LEU A 87 6.26 11.80 9.53
N ALA A 88 6.10 10.90 10.49
CA ALA A 88 6.66 11.06 11.82
C ALA A 88 6.65 9.73 12.59
N ARG A 89 7.46 9.66 13.64
CA ARG A 89 7.43 8.60 14.66
C ARG A 89 7.90 9.15 15.99
N SER A 90 7.32 8.67 17.07
CA SER A 90 7.65 9.10 18.41
C SER A 90 7.51 7.95 19.41
N GLY A 91 8.42 7.86 20.37
CA GLY A 91 8.34 6.93 21.50
C GLY A 91 8.30 5.44 21.15
N VAL A 92 8.68 5.04 19.92
CA VAL A 92 8.56 3.65 19.46
C VAL A 92 9.91 3.04 19.07
N LYS A 93 10.04 1.74 19.32
CA LYS A 93 11.03 0.85 18.71
C LYS A 93 10.35 -0.12 17.73
N GLY A 94 11.14 -0.79 16.88
CA GLY A 94 10.63 -1.66 15.83
C GLY A 94 10.17 -0.87 14.59
N GLY A 95 9.25 -1.41 13.82
CA GLY A 95 8.83 -0.83 12.55
C GLY A 95 9.90 -0.99 11.47
N GLU A 96 10.66 -2.10 11.52
CA GLU A 96 11.58 -2.47 10.45
C GLU A 96 10.79 -2.78 9.20
N THR A 97 11.11 -2.13 8.12
CA THR A 97 10.58 -2.43 6.79
C THR A 97 11.41 -3.55 6.18
N ARG A 98 10.74 -4.54 5.64
CA ARG A 98 11.32 -5.66 4.90
C ARG A 98 10.73 -5.69 3.51
N VAL A 99 11.60 -5.81 2.53
CA VAL A 99 11.25 -5.90 1.11
C VAL A 99 11.91 -7.15 0.58
N PHE A 100 11.15 -8.04 -0.01
CA PHE A 100 11.61 -9.31 -0.58
C PHE A 100 11.40 -9.29 -2.09
N ASP A 101 12.30 -9.89 -2.84
CA ASP A 101 12.08 -10.14 -4.25
C ASP A 101 10.90 -11.11 -4.43
N ALA A 102 9.97 -10.78 -5.33
CA ALA A 102 8.79 -11.63 -5.57
C ALA A 102 9.16 -13.01 -6.15
N ASP A 103 10.22 -13.06 -6.97
CA ASP A 103 10.63 -14.25 -7.74
C ASP A 103 12.01 -14.79 -7.32
N GLY A 104 12.56 -14.36 -6.19
CA GLY A 104 13.90 -14.73 -5.79
C GLY A 104 14.14 -14.74 -4.28
N PRO A 105 15.33 -15.20 -3.85
CA PRO A 105 15.69 -15.23 -2.43
C PRO A 105 16.19 -13.87 -1.90
N GLY A 106 16.30 -12.86 -2.76
CA GLY A 106 16.82 -11.55 -2.40
C GLY A 106 15.86 -10.75 -1.52
N GLY A 107 16.41 -9.79 -0.82
CA GLY A 107 15.61 -8.90 0.01
C GLY A 107 16.45 -7.87 0.73
N GLN A 108 15.79 -6.88 1.28
CA GLN A 108 16.39 -5.82 2.08
C GLN A 108 15.56 -5.57 3.33
N ARG A 109 16.23 -5.10 4.38
CA ARG A 109 15.58 -4.65 5.61
C ARG A 109 16.22 -3.38 6.13
N PHE A 110 15.41 -2.47 6.59
CA PHE A 110 15.84 -1.20 7.15
C PHE A 110 14.72 -0.58 7.99
N THR A 111 15.03 0.41 8.78
CA THR A 111 14.02 1.17 9.53
C THR A 111 14.03 2.60 9.04
N MET A 112 12.89 3.09 8.59
CA MET A 112 12.72 4.52 8.34
C MET A 112 12.63 5.24 9.68
N SER A 113 13.52 6.19 9.91
CA SER A 113 13.66 6.93 11.17
C SER A 113 13.39 8.43 11.01
N GLU A 114 13.67 8.98 9.84
CA GLU A 114 13.60 10.42 9.58
C GLU A 114 12.32 10.79 8.81
N PRO A 115 11.60 11.83 9.21
CA PRO A 115 10.48 12.36 8.44
C PRO A 115 10.86 12.67 6.99
N GLY A 116 10.00 12.31 6.04
CA GLY A 116 10.23 12.48 4.61
C GLY A 116 10.98 11.33 3.94
N GLN A 117 11.60 10.41 4.69
CA GLN A 117 12.13 9.18 4.08
C GLN A 117 11.02 8.46 3.34
N THR A 118 11.29 8.12 2.08
CA THR A 118 10.29 7.53 1.17
C THR A 118 10.84 6.28 0.53
N LEU A 119 10.12 5.17 0.71
CA LEU A 119 10.33 3.93 0.01
C LEU A 119 9.47 3.92 -1.25
N LEU A 120 10.08 3.63 -2.40
CA LEU A 120 9.37 3.43 -3.66
C LEU A 120 9.47 1.96 -4.07
N LEU A 121 8.33 1.33 -4.36
CA LEU A 121 8.23 -0.08 -4.70
C LEU A 121 7.59 -0.25 -6.09
N ASP A 122 8.24 -1.02 -6.94
CA ASP A 122 7.60 -1.67 -8.08
C ASP A 122 6.86 -2.90 -7.55
N ASP A 123 5.56 -2.75 -7.32
CA ASP A 123 4.74 -3.75 -6.61
C ASP A 123 4.69 -5.11 -7.32
N ALA A 124 4.93 -5.13 -8.63
CA ALA A 124 5.00 -6.38 -9.37
C ALA A 124 6.24 -7.22 -9.04
N ARG A 125 7.31 -6.58 -8.54
CA ARG A 125 8.62 -7.20 -8.35
C ARG A 125 8.95 -7.54 -6.91
N VAL A 126 8.17 -7.04 -5.94
CA VAL A 126 8.50 -7.17 -4.53
C VAL A 126 7.28 -7.55 -3.69
N ILE A 127 7.58 -8.14 -2.54
CA ILE A 127 6.65 -8.35 -1.42
C ILE A 127 7.20 -7.54 -0.26
N HIS A 128 6.35 -6.85 0.49
CA HIS A 128 6.83 -6.00 1.57
C HIS A 128 6.00 -6.10 2.84
N GLU A 129 6.65 -5.78 3.95
CA GLU A 129 6.01 -5.69 5.27
C GLU A 129 6.70 -4.62 6.12
N THR A 130 6.02 -4.20 7.18
CA THR A 130 6.62 -3.44 8.28
C THR A 130 6.34 -4.17 9.59
N THR A 131 7.40 -4.54 10.30
CA THR A 131 7.29 -5.27 11.58
C THR A 131 6.54 -4.44 12.63
N PRO A 132 5.99 -5.08 13.66
CA PRO A 132 5.30 -4.38 14.74
C PRO A 132 6.17 -3.32 15.41
N ILE A 133 5.51 -2.27 15.89
CA ILE A 133 6.10 -1.24 16.74
C ILE A 133 5.71 -1.47 18.19
N GLN A 134 6.64 -1.19 19.11
CA GLN A 134 6.44 -1.30 20.56
C GLN A 134 6.74 0.05 21.22
N PRO A 135 6.03 0.41 22.30
CA PRO A 135 6.32 1.63 23.01
C PRO A 135 7.65 1.55 23.75
N LEU A 136 8.42 2.61 23.70
CA LEU A 136 9.53 2.93 24.63
C LEU A 136 9.04 3.88 25.72
N GLU A 137 8.14 4.78 25.33
CA GLU A 137 7.50 5.78 26.18
C GLU A 137 6.11 6.09 25.64
N GLN A 138 5.28 6.83 26.35
CA GLN A 138 3.96 7.24 25.90
C GLN A 138 3.87 8.79 25.82
N PRO A 139 3.18 9.34 24.81
CA PRO A 139 2.49 8.65 23.69
C PRO A 139 3.47 8.10 22.66
N ALA A 140 3.17 6.92 22.09
CA ALA A 140 4.04 6.23 21.16
C ALA A 140 3.28 5.86 19.86
N TRP A 141 3.79 6.31 18.71
CA TRP A 141 3.11 6.20 17.43
C TRP A 141 4.05 6.32 16.22
N ARG A 142 3.53 5.91 15.05
CA ARG A 142 4.19 6.04 13.75
C ARG A 142 3.14 6.47 12.71
N ASP A 143 3.42 7.56 12.01
CA ASP A 143 2.59 8.09 10.93
C ASP A 143 3.26 7.87 9.59
N THR A 144 2.48 7.38 8.63
CA THR A 144 2.91 7.20 7.25
C THR A 144 1.87 7.72 6.27
N LEU A 145 2.35 8.16 5.12
CA LEU A 145 1.56 8.41 3.93
C LEU A 145 1.89 7.31 2.93
N VAL A 146 0.89 6.56 2.53
CA VAL A 146 0.98 5.54 1.48
C VAL A 146 0.26 6.06 0.24
N ILE A 147 0.97 6.09 -0.88
CA ILE A 147 0.40 6.54 -2.15
C ILE A 147 0.62 5.43 -3.18
N THR A 148 -0.43 5.07 -3.90
CA THR A 148 -0.40 4.02 -4.92
C THR A 148 -0.77 4.56 -6.29
N TRP A 149 -0.20 3.97 -7.33
CA TRP A 149 -0.50 4.30 -8.73
C TRP A 149 -0.90 3.05 -9.48
N ARG A 150 -2.01 3.16 -10.21
CA ARG A 150 -2.53 2.08 -11.07
C ARG A 150 -2.83 2.61 -12.47
N ARG A 151 -2.59 1.75 -13.47
CA ARG A 151 -2.91 2.03 -14.88
C ARG A 151 -4.34 1.67 -15.27
N ALA A 152 -4.99 0.77 -14.54
CA ALA A 152 -6.24 0.11 -14.95
C ALA A 152 -7.45 0.50 -14.09
N GLY A 153 -7.51 1.73 -13.60
CA GLY A 153 -8.62 2.19 -12.76
C GLY A 153 -8.36 2.02 -11.26
N PHE A 154 -9.30 2.48 -10.44
CA PHE A 154 -9.29 2.23 -8.99
C PHE A 154 -9.66 0.79 -8.68
N GLN A 155 -9.20 0.27 -7.55
CA GLN A 155 -9.66 -1.04 -7.07
C GLN A 155 -11.11 -0.93 -6.60
N ALA A 156 -11.97 -1.83 -7.09
CA ALA A 156 -13.37 -1.91 -6.72
C ALA A 156 -13.79 -3.37 -6.60
N ALA A 157 -14.81 -3.64 -5.78
CA ALA A 157 -15.29 -5.00 -5.50
C ALA A 157 -15.77 -5.76 -6.76
N ASP A 158 -16.30 -5.05 -7.73
CA ASP A 158 -16.84 -5.61 -8.99
C ASP A 158 -15.76 -5.92 -10.03
N GLN A 159 -14.49 -5.59 -9.77
CA GLN A 159 -13.36 -5.94 -10.63
C GLN A 159 -12.68 -7.27 -10.24
N ALA A 160 -13.24 -8.00 -9.28
CA ALA A 160 -12.87 -9.38 -9.03
C ALA A 160 -13.24 -10.22 -10.26
N LEU A 161 -12.22 -10.66 -10.99
CA LEU A 161 -12.11 -11.49 -12.20
C LEU A 161 -13.41 -11.87 -12.91
N PRO A 162 -13.48 -11.73 -14.25
CA PRO A 162 -14.54 -12.38 -15.02
C PRO A 162 -14.46 -13.89 -14.77
N ASP A 163 -15.59 -14.47 -14.39
CA ASP A 163 -15.80 -15.91 -14.24
C ASP A 163 -15.06 -16.67 -15.35
N GLY A 164 -14.10 -17.50 -14.95
CA GLY A 164 -13.47 -18.46 -15.85
C GLY A 164 -14.57 -19.34 -16.45
N GLY A 165 -14.71 -19.24 -17.77
CA GLY A 165 -15.78 -19.80 -18.57
C GLY A 165 -16.19 -21.20 -18.11
N ARG A 166 -17.39 -21.34 -17.62
CA ARG A 166 -18.10 -22.61 -17.61
C ARG A 166 -18.47 -22.92 -19.04
N SER A 167 -17.68 -23.76 -19.64
CA SER A 167 -18.07 -24.47 -20.88
C SER A 167 -19.42 -25.12 -20.68
N ALA A 168 -20.44 -24.61 -21.33
CA ALA A 168 -21.72 -25.30 -21.46
C ALA A 168 -21.49 -26.51 -22.38
N SER A 169 -21.21 -27.68 -21.81
CA SER A 169 -21.30 -28.95 -22.50
C SER A 169 -22.77 -29.23 -22.80
N GLY A 170 -23.10 -29.27 -24.10
CA GLY A 170 -24.44 -29.50 -24.59
C GLY A 170 -25.01 -30.85 -24.16
N LEU A 171 -26.26 -30.81 -23.78
CA LEU A 171 -27.12 -31.99 -23.75
C LEU A 171 -27.81 -32.12 -25.12
N ILE A 172 -27.39 -33.11 -25.88
CA ILE A 172 -28.17 -33.64 -26.98
C ILE A 172 -29.06 -34.72 -26.37
N GLY A 173 -30.35 -34.48 -26.34
CA GLY A 173 -31.35 -35.49 -25.99
C GLY A 173 -31.99 -36.03 -27.28
N THR A 174 -32.04 -37.31 -27.38
CA THR A 174 -32.96 -38.05 -28.27
C THR A 174 -34.32 -38.23 -27.63
#